data_570314ec1211f394fe8c0ab0bc7b5268
#
_entry.id   570314ec1211f394fe8c0ab0bc7b5268
#
_cell.length_a   1.000
_cell.length_b   1.000
_cell.length_c   1.000
_cell.angle_alpha   90.00
_cell.angle_beta   90.00
_cell.angle_gamma   90.00
#
_symmetry.space_group_name_H-M   'P 1'
#
loop_
_entity.id
_entity.type
_entity.pdbx_description
1 polymer ?
#
loop_
_entity_poly.entity_id
_entity_poly.type
_entity_poly.pdbx_seq_one_letter_code
_entity_poly.pdbx_strand_id
1 'polypeptide(L)'
;MTDVQILMSFPTEAPYRIDQVTNNPGLMLSLAIGQILLAGLLSRVTAARLWWTTAGLQLITIAVFFTLASWGTSDIARFSHHLAINPNEVLQEPAWIAVAPLITMLPYRLAFVQGLVSAGFALIPLLLARQWRRPHWGGWWALLLVWSPLLRNFLQNGVTRQALATLLITPLLLRSAGWSHPTWLWVGIAIAGSGLSHNSLAVTAALAVVPLLTRPALLTSNNNRKALLFSAVLVVGTALIAFSHPAIQQKLNHYLFETGYYNTYGLRNEVLGLELTALMAVLLTVWRAKLNLRSMASCHDCRTLLAYTLMLGLVQLSMATGFLAPIVSRCLDPIGLFWLLALLAWTSRHHCAWTLIPVLAVVGESFIDDRILSLEDCIGGDQFMCPPDRWPWQINY
;
A
#
# COMPACT_ATOMS: atom_id res chain seq x y z
N MET A 1 -22.31 -22.70 -17.77
CA MET A 1 -22.50 -21.31 -17.34
C MET A 1 -21.11 -20.76 -17.18
N THR A 2 -20.73 -19.81 -18.01
CA THR A 2 -19.40 -19.22 -17.98
C THR A 2 -19.29 -18.31 -16.76
N ASP A 3 -18.11 -18.21 -16.16
CA ASP A 3 -17.80 -17.37 -14.96
C ASP A 3 -18.29 -15.93 -15.07
N VAL A 4 -18.48 -15.43 -16.30
CA VAL A 4 -19.03 -14.11 -16.61
C VAL A 4 -20.52 -13.99 -16.23
N GLN A 5 -21.31 -15.05 -16.33
CA GLN A 5 -22.73 -15.01 -15.94
C GLN A 5 -22.93 -15.03 -14.43
N ILE A 6 -22.01 -15.64 -13.68
CA ILE A 6 -22.03 -15.59 -12.21
C ILE A 6 -21.66 -14.16 -11.70
N LEU A 7 -20.82 -13.44 -12.44
CA LEU A 7 -20.49 -12.05 -12.13
C LEU A 7 -21.67 -11.07 -12.38
N MET A 8 -22.62 -11.44 -13.24
CA MET A 8 -23.77 -10.58 -13.61
C MET A 8 -25.02 -10.82 -12.76
N SER A 9 -25.09 -11.88 -11.99
CA SER A 9 -26.22 -12.17 -11.09
C SER A 9 -25.98 -11.60 -9.68
N PHE A 10 -25.57 -10.35 -9.55
CA PHE A 10 -25.68 -9.68 -8.26
C PHE A 10 -27.17 -9.52 -7.94
N PRO A 11 -27.62 -9.96 -6.74
CA PRO A 11 -28.96 -9.59 -6.31
C PRO A 11 -29.05 -8.07 -6.33
N THR A 12 -30.05 -7.57 -7.05
CA THR A 12 -30.38 -6.15 -7.14
C THR A 12 -30.71 -5.53 -5.77
N GLU A 13 -30.90 -6.34 -4.76
CA GLU A 13 -30.93 -6.01 -3.36
C GLU A 13 -29.58 -6.35 -2.74
N ALA A 14 -28.58 -5.47 -2.92
CA ALA A 14 -27.46 -5.48 -2.01
C ALA A 14 -28.04 -5.34 -0.60
N PRO A 15 -27.85 -6.28 0.34
CA PRO A 15 -28.42 -6.22 1.68
C PRO A 15 -27.88 -5.03 2.50
N TYR A 16 -27.16 -4.16 1.87
CA TYR A 16 -26.48 -3.01 2.45
C TYR A 16 -26.95 -1.76 1.72
N ARG A 17 -27.66 -0.91 2.42
CA ARG A 17 -27.86 0.49 2.02
C ARG A 17 -26.50 1.17 2.10
N ILE A 18 -25.75 1.07 1.01
CA ILE A 18 -24.44 1.72 0.79
C ILE A 18 -24.61 3.23 1.03
N ASP A 19 -25.75 3.76 0.64
CA ASP A 19 -26.17 5.15 0.71
C ASP A 19 -26.10 5.79 2.10
N GLN A 20 -26.25 5.03 3.18
CA GLN A 20 -26.35 5.62 4.52
C GLN A 20 -25.00 5.84 5.22
N VAL A 21 -23.96 5.10 4.88
CA VAL A 21 -22.67 5.13 5.59
C VAL A 21 -21.58 5.85 4.80
N THR A 22 -21.57 5.73 3.48
CA THR A 22 -20.58 6.37 2.61
C THR A 22 -20.91 7.82 2.28
N ASN A 23 -22.13 8.24 2.53
CA ASN A 23 -22.69 9.52 2.11
C ASN A 23 -22.63 10.63 3.18
N ASN A 24 -21.64 10.58 4.07
CA ASN A 24 -21.45 11.68 5.01
C ASN A 24 -20.07 12.33 4.81
N PRO A 25 -19.92 13.25 3.85
CA PRO A 25 -18.67 13.96 3.60
C PRO A 25 -18.20 14.73 4.84
N GLY A 26 -19.13 15.22 5.66
CA GLY A 26 -18.81 15.88 6.92
C GLY A 26 -18.13 14.94 7.92
N LEU A 27 -18.55 13.68 8.01
CA LEU A 27 -17.89 12.67 8.84
C LEU A 27 -16.49 12.35 8.31
N MET A 28 -16.35 12.15 6.98
CA MET A 28 -15.06 11.85 6.37
C MET A 28 -14.06 13.01 6.55
N LEU A 29 -14.53 14.24 6.34
CA LEU A 29 -13.72 15.42 6.59
C LEU A 29 -13.34 15.56 8.07
N SER A 30 -14.28 15.28 8.99
CA SER A 30 -14.01 15.32 10.44
C SER A 30 -12.95 14.29 10.85
N LEU A 31 -13.02 13.09 10.28
CA LEU A 31 -12.01 12.03 10.52
C LEU A 31 -10.64 12.43 9.93
N ALA A 32 -10.59 13.03 8.73
CA ALA A 32 -9.35 13.51 8.14
C ALA A 32 -8.72 14.64 8.97
N ILE A 33 -9.53 15.61 9.41
CA ILE A 33 -9.08 16.68 10.33
C ILE A 33 -8.60 16.08 11.65
N GLY A 34 -9.33 15.10 12.20
CA GLY A 34 -8.93 14.38 13.42
C GLY A 34 -7.55 13.73 13.30
N GLN A 35 -7.26 13.11 12.17
CA GLN A 35 -5.94 12.53 11.89
C GLN A 35 -4.83 13.60 11.87
N ILE A 36 -5.07 14.75 11.27
CA ILE A 36 -4.13 15.89 11.22
C ILE A 36 -3.89 16.43 12.63
N LEU A 37 -4.95 16.65 13.41
CA LEU A 37 -4.85 17.14 14.78
C LEU A 37 -4.06 16.17 15.67
N LEU A 38 -4.30 14.86 15.54
CA LEU A 38 -3.56 13.82 16.27
C LEU A 38 -2.09 13.77 15.86
N ALA A 39 -1.75 13.95 14.57
CA ALA A 39 -0.38 14.05 14.11
C ALA A 39 0.31 15.31 14.70
N GLY A 40 -0.38 16.44 14.73
CA GLY A 40 0.08 17.67 15.37
C GLY A 40 0.30 17.50 16.88
N LEU A 41 -0.60 16.79 17.56
CA LEU A 41 -0.48 16.48 18.98
C LEU A 41 0.71 15.56 19.24
N LEU A 42 0.88 14.50 18.46
CA LEU A 42 2.04 13.59 18.53
C LEU A 42 3.37 14.33 18.40
N SER A 43 3.41 15.37 17.60
CA SER A 43 4.63 16.18 17.41
C SER A 43 5.08 16.95 18.68
N ARG A 44 4.16 17.15 19.61
CA ARG A 44 4.38 17.91 20.85
C ARG A 44 4.50 17.05 22.10
N VAL A 45 4.02 15.81 22.02
CA VAL A 45 4.01 14.90 23.19
C VAL A 45 5.38 14.29 23.38
N THR A 46 5.96 14.48 24.57
CA THR A 46 7.26 13.92 24.96
C THR A 46 7.14 12.68 25.82
N ALA A 47 6.10 12.60 26.67
CA ALA A 47 5.87 11.48 27.56
C ALA A 47 5.49 10.19 26.77
N ALA A 48 6.27 9.13 26.96
CA ALA A 48 6.13 7.90 26.17
C ALA A 48 4.72 7.27 26.25
N ARG A 49 4.10 7.25 27.43
CA ARG A 49 2.75 6.68 27.59
C ARG A 49 1.71 7.48 26.82
N LEU A 50 1.73 8.81 26.96
CA LEU A 50 0.81 9.70 26.26
C LEU A 50 1.02 9.65 24.75
N TRP A 51 2.27 9.55 24.30
CA TRP A 51 2.59 9.37 22.89
C TRP A 51 1.95 8.12 22.31
N TRP A 52 2.06 6.96 22.98
CA TRP A 52 1.44 5.72 22.53
C TRP A 52 -0.09 5.76 22.54
N THR A 53 -0.67 6.43 23.54
CA THR A 53 -2.12 6.64 23.58
C THR A 53 -2.59 7.48 22.40
N THR A 54 -1.89 8.59 22.11
CA THR A 54 -2.22 9.47 20.98
C THR A 54 -1.99 8.76 19.64
N ALA A 55 -0.91 7.98 19.51
CA ALA A 55 -0.66 7.16 18.32
C ALA A 55 -1.76 6.10 18.13
N GLY A 56 -2.22 5.46 19.20
CA GLY A 56 -3.34 4.53 19.15
C GLY A 56 -4.64 5.20 18.68
N LEU A 57 -4.93 6.40 19.16
CA LEU A 57 -6.09 7.18 18.68
C LEU A 57 -5.96 7.54 17.20
N GLN A 58 -4.76 7.90 16.73
CA GLN A 58 -4.53 8.17 15.32
C GLN A 58 -4.73 6.90 14.47
N LEU A 59 -4.25 5.74 14.91
CA LEU A 59 -4.45 4.48 14.22
C LEU A 59 -5.93 4.10 14.15
N ILE A 60 -6.70 4.32 15.23
CA ILE A 60 -8.14 4.08 15.25
C ILE A 60 -8.86 5.00 14.25
N THR A 61 -8.55 6.30 14.24
CA THR A 61 -9.16 7.24 13.28
C THR A 61 -8.83 6.89 11.82
N ILE A 62 -7.60 6.42 11.55
CA ILE A 62 -7.20 5.91 10.24
C ILE A 62 -8.00 4.65 9.89
N ALA A 63 -8.10 3.69 10.82
CA ALA A 63 -8.86 2.46 10.61
C ALA A 63 -10.31 2.75 10.28
N VAL A 64 -10.97 3.61 11.07
CA VAL A 64 -12.38 3.99 10.84
C VAL A 64 -12.53 4.70 9.51
N PHE A 65 -11.67 5.68 9.20
CA PHE A 65 -11.72 6.40 7.92
C PHE A 65 -11.65 5.44 6.74
N PHE A 66 -10.65 4.55 6.70
CA PHE A 66 -10.46 3.63 5.57
C PHE A 66 -11.49 2.49 5.55
N THR A 67 -12.08 2.12 6.69
CA THR A 67 -13.26 1.23 6.71
C THR A 67 -14.42 1.88 5.97
N LEU A 68 -14.73 3.13 6.27
CA LEU A 68 -15.83 3.86 5.64
C LEU A 68 -15.52 4.19 4.18
N ALA A 69 -14.30 4.64 3.87
CA ALA A 69 -13.88 5.00 2.52
C ALA A 69 -13.84 3.81 1.55
N SER A 70 -13.50 2.61 2.05
CA SER A 70 -13.44 1.40 1.21
C SER A 70 -14.77 0.66 1.14
N TRP A 71 -15.73 0.98 2.00
CA TRP A 71 -17.07 0.43 1.96
C TRP A 71 -17.74 0.85 0.64
N GLY A 72 -18.14 -0.11 -0.16
CA GLY A 72 -18.71 0.17 -1.47
C GLY A 72 -17.71 0.23 -2.63
N THR A 73 -16.41 0.10 -2.40
CA THR A 73 -15.48 -0.11 -3.51
C THR A 73 -15.73 -1.46 -4.17
N SER A 74 -15.50 -1.54 -5.49
CA SER A 74 -15.79 -2.72 -6.29
C SER A 74 -15.14 -4.01 -5.73
N ASP A 75 -13.87 -3.92 -5.35
CA ASP A 75 -13.15 -5.10 -4.86
C ASP A 75 -13.67 -5.54 -3.49
N ILE A 76 -13.94 -4.61 -2.56
CA ILE A 76 -14.48 -4.94 -1.24
C ILE A 76 -15.88 -5.54 -1.36
N ALA A 77 -16.77 -4.93 -2.15
CA ALA A 77 -18.13 -5.43 -2.34
C ALA A 77 -18.14 -6.83 -2.98
N ARG A 78 -17.37 -7.00 -4.06
CA ARG A 78 -17.27 -8.28 -4.76
C ARG A 78 -16.73 -9.39 -3.86
N PHE A 79 -15.62 -9.16 -3.18
CA PHE A 79 -15.03 -10.18 -2.30
C PHE A 79 -15.85 -10.42 -1.03
N SER A 80 -16.50 -9.40 -0.47
CA SER A 80 -17.41 -9.60 0.66
C SER A 80 -18.58 -10.51 0.28
N HIS A 81 -19.12 -10.35 -0.94
CA HIS A 81 -20.17 -11.21 -1.48
C HIS A 81 -19.69 -12.66 -1.68
N HIS A 82 -18.54 -12.82 -2.31
CA HIS A 82 -17.96 -14.16 -2.52
C HIS A 82 -17.61 -14.88 -1.22
N LEU A 83 -17.07 -14.16 -0.23
CA LEU A 83 -16.83 -14.72 1.11
C LEU A 83 -18.10 -15.23 1.77
N ALA A 84 -19.24 -14.57 1.51
CA ALA A 84 -20.53 -14.95 2.09
C ALA A 84 -21.17 -16.17 1.42
N ILE A 85 -21.02 -16.31 0.09
CA ILE A 85 -21.70 -17.37 -0.68
C ILE A 85 -20.89 -18.65 -0.76
N ASN A 86 -19.68 -18.57 -1.28
CA ASN A 86 -18.81 -19.74 -1.44
C ASN A 86 -17.33 -19.35 -1.44
N PRO A 87 -16.71 -19.26 -0.26
CA PRO A 87 -15.31 -18.84 -0.14
C PRO A 87 -14.35 -19.79 -0.87
N ASN A 88 -14.69 -21.08 -0.98
CA ASN A 88 -13.79 -22.08 -1.55
C ASN A 88 -13.67 -21.98 -3.09
N GLU A 89 -14.69 -21.46 -3.76
CA GLU A 89 -14.68 -21.36 -5.24
C GLU A 89 -13.95 -20.12 -5.72
N VAL A 90 -13.90 -19.06 -4.92
CA VAL A 90 -13.44 -17.75 -5.35
C VAL A 90 -12.11 -17.34 -4.75
N LEU A 91 -11.84 -17.78 -3.53
CA LEU A 91 -10.61 -17.46 -2.81
C LEU A 91 -9.64 -18.64 -2.90
N GLN A 92 -8.68 -18.52 -3.80
CA GLN A 92 -7.57 -19.47 -3.93
C GLN A 92 -6.50 -19.32 -2.83
N GLU A 93 -6.64 -18.30 -1.98
CA GLU A 93 -5.68 -18.03 -0.91
C GLU A 93 -6.15 -18.63 0.41
N PRO A 94 -5.40 -19.58 0.99
CA PRO A 94 -5.81 -20.35 2.16
C PRO A 94 -6.14 -19.51 3.39
N ALA A 95 -5.44 -18.40 3.60
CA ALA A 95 -5.70 -17.52 4.76
C ALA A 95 -7.12 -16.94 4.72
N TRP A 96 -7.59 -16.53 3.53
CA TRP A 96 -8.91 -15.93 3.39
C TRP A 96 -10.03 -16.96 3.55
N ILE A 97 -9.82 -18.18 3.07
CA ILE A 97 -10.76 -19.31 3.28
C ILE A 97 -10.90 -19.58 4.79
N ALA A 98 -9.77 -19.65 5.52
CA ALA A 98 -9.78 -19.92 6.94
C ALA A 98 -10.46 -18.82 7.78
N VAL A 99 -10.32 -17.55 7.40
CA VAL A 99 -10.89 -16.42 8.16
C VAL A 99 -12.25 -15.96 7.65
N ALA A 100 -12.75 -16.50 6.53
CA ALA A 100 -14.03 -16.11 5.93
C ALA A 100 -15.21 -16.10 6.93
N PRO A 101 -15.43 -17.15 7.77
CA PRO A 101 -16.52 -17.14 8.74
C PRO A 101 -16.40 -15.99 9.76
N LEU A 102 -15.17 -15.66 10.16
CA LEU A 102 -14.93 -14.55 11.08
C LEU A 102 -15.22 -13.21 10.42
N ILE A 103 -14.76 -13.02 9.18
CA ILE A 103 -14.96 -11.76 8.43
C ILE A 103 -16.44 -11.50 8.22
N THR A 104 -17.24 -12.51 7.93
CA THR A 104 -18.69 -12.36 7.72
C THR A 104 -19.45 -11.90 8.97
N MET A 105 -18.87 -12.12 10.16
CA MET A 105 -19.42 -11.66 11.45
C MET A 105 -19.02 -10.22 11.80
N LEU A 106 -18.01 -9.66 11.13
CA LEU A 106 -17.53 -8.31 11.44
C LEU A 106 -18.49 -7.25 10.88
N PRO A 107 -18.62 -6.10 11.59
CA PRO A 107 -19.29 -4.94 11.03
C PRO A 107 -18.50 -4.48 9.79
N TYR A 108 -19.21 -4.12 8.71
CA TYR A 108 -18.60 -3.75 7.44
C TYR A 108 -17.71 -4.84 6.80
N ARG A 109 -17.67 -6.03 7.36
CA ARG A 109 -16.99 -7.21 6.79
C ARG A 109 -15.55 -6.93 6.33
N LEU A 110 -15.26 -7.12 5.04
CA LEU A 110 -13.92 -6.92 4.49
C LEU A 110 -13.44 -5.46 4.55
N ALA A 111 -14.36 -4.49 4.52
CA ALA A 111 -14.01 -3.06 4.69
C ALA A 111 -13.40 -2.79 6.07
N PHE A 112 -13.89 -3.47 7.12
CA PHE A 112 -13.27 -3.39 8.45
C PHE A 112 -11.83 -3.93 8.45
N VAL A 113 -11.59 -5.06 7.76
CA VAL A 113 -10.24 -5.61 7.59
C VAL A 113 -9.36 -4.61 6.83
N GLN A 114 -9.89 -3.95 5.79
CA GLN A 114 -9.19 -2.90 5.06
C GLN A 114 -8.78 -1.74 5.97
N GLY A 115 -9.66 -1.30 6.86
CA GLY A 115 -9.35 -0.30 7.87
C GLY A 115 -8.19 -0.72 8.78
N LEU A 116 -8.20 -1.98 9.26
CA LEU A 116 -7.11 -2.52 10.07
C LEU A 116 -5.79 -2.61 9.30
N VAL A 117 -5.82 -3.01 8.04
CA VAL A 117 -4.63 -3.04 7.16
C VAL A 117 -4.08 -1.63 6.97
N SER A 118 -4.94 -0.64 6.76
CA SER A 118 -4.53 0.78 6.66
C SER A 118 -3.88 1.30 7.94
N ALA A 119 -4.43 0.96 9.10
CA ALA A 119 -3.80 1.26 10.39
C ALA A 119 -2.45 0.52 10.55
N GLY A 120 -2.35 -0.71 10.06
CA GLY A 120 -1.09 -1.46 10.02
C GLY A 120 0.00 -0.74 9.20
N PHE A 121 -0.35 -0.19 8.04
CA PHE A 121 0.56 0.64 7.25
C PHE A 121 0.97 1.90 8.00
N ALA A 122 0.05 2.58 8.69
CA ALA A 122 0.35 3.77 9.48
C ALA A 122 1.24 3.45 10.71
N LEU A 123 1.12 2.24 11.26
CA LEU A 123 1.93 1.82 12.41
C LEU A 123 3.42 1.72 12.06
N ILE A 124 3.78 1.33 10.82
CA ILE A 124 5.18 1.19 10.39
C ILE A 124 5.96 2.49 10.59
N PRO A 125 5.58 3.64 10.01
CA PRO A 125 6.31 4.89 10.18
C PRO A 125 6.29 5.41 11.63
N LEU A 126 5.23 5.13 12.41
CA LEU A 126 5.20 5.45 13.85
C LEU A 126 6.31 4.70 14.61
N LEU A 127 6.44 3.39 14.37
CA LEU A 127 7.50 2.56 14.97
C LEU A 127 8.88 3.04 14.55
N LEU A 128 9.08 3.29 13.24
CA LEU A 128 10.34 3.77 12.69
C LEU A 128 10.72 5.14 13.22
N ALA A 129 9.77 6.08 13.32
CA ALA A 129 10.01 7.41 13.87
C ALA A 129 10.54 7.33 15.31
N ARG A 130 9.98 6.42 16.12
CA ARG A 130 10.44 6.20 17.48
C ARG A 130 11.81 5.54 17.52
N GLN A 131 12.03 4.52 16.71
CA GLN A 131 13.32 3.83 16.62
C GLN A 131 14.44 4.75 16.14
N TRP A 132 14.15 5.65 15.20
CA TRP A 132 15.10 6.64 14.66
C TRP A 132 15.21 7.89 15.52
N ARG A 133 14.61 7.89 16.73
CA ARG A 133 14.61 9.03 17.65
C ARG A 133 14.00 10.31 17.07
N ARG A 134 12.93 10.15 16.26
CA ARG A 134 12.17 11.21 15.62
C ARG A 134 10.67 11.12 15.94
N PRO A 135 10.26 10.88 17.21
CA PRO A 135 8.86 10.60 17.56
C PRO A 135 7.91 11.74 17.16
N HIS A 136 8.40 13.00 17.13
CA HIS A 136 7.62 14.16 16.73
C HIS A 136 7.21 14.16 15.25
N TRP A 137 7.85 13.38 14.38
CA TRP A 137 7.47 13.22 12.99
C TRP A 137 6.56 12.01 12.73
N GLY A 138 6.42 11.11 13.69
CA GLY A 138 5.75 9.83 13.49
C GLY A 138 4.33 9.95 12.95
N GLY A 139 3.52 10.85 13.52
CA GLY A 139 2.16 11.07 13.06
C GLY A 139 2.07 11.62 11.64
N TRP A 140 2.95 12.55 11.28
CA TRP A 140 3.03 13.12 9.94
C TRP A 140 3.52 12.09 8.91
N TRP A 141 4.46 11.25 9.29
CA TRP A 141 4.93 10.16 8.42
C TRP A 141 3.84 9.10 8.21
N ALA A 142 3.01 8.84 9.23
CA ALA A 142 1.86 7.96 9.08
C ALA A 142 0.87 8.52 8.04
N LEU A 143 0.55 9.82 8.10
CA LEU A 143 -0.32 10.48 7.12
C LEU A 143 0.30 10.47 5.71
N LEU A 144 1.58 10.83 5.60
CA LEU A 144 2.30 10.78 4.33
C LEU A 144 2.16 9.42 3.65
N LEU A 145 2.25 8.34 4.44
CA LEU A 145 2.15 6.99 3.91
C LEU A 145 0.73 6.64 3.50
N VAL A 146 -0.25 6.77 4.41
CA VAL A 146 -1.61 6.28 4.17
C VAL A 146 -2.42 7.16 3.22
N TRP A 147 -2.07 8.44 3.07
CA TRP A 147 -2.71 9.34 2.13
C TRP A 147 -2.02 9.36 0.76
N SER A 148 -0.89 8.66 0.62
CA SER A 148 -0.11 8.67 -0.61
C SER A 148 -0.89 8.10 -1.80
N PRO A 149 -0.89 8.78 -2.95
CA PRO A 149 -1.46 8.25 -4.19
C PRO A 149 -0.74 6.99 -4.68
N LEU A 150 0.50 6.73 -4.21
CA LEU A 150 1.24 5.50 -4.48
C LEU A 150 0.57 4.26 -3.89
N LEU A 151 -0.20 4.40 -2.81
CA LEU A 151 -0.91 3.31 -2.15
C LEU A 151 -2.42 3.33 -2.44
N ARG A 152 -2.83 4.04 -3.49
CA ARG A 152 -4.25 4.23 -3.85
C ARG A 152 -5.00 2.91 -4.01
N ASN A 153 -4.43 1.94 -4.73
CA ASN A 153 -5.10 0.66 -4.91
C ASN A 153 -5.21 -0.12 -3.60
N PHE A 154 -4.16 -0.08 -2.77
CA PHE A 154 -4.16 -0.78 -1.50
C PHE A 154 -5.15 -0.20 -0.49
N LEU A 155 -5.17 1.12 -0.36
CA LEU A 155 -5.86 1.76 0.75
C LEU A 155 -7.21 2.35 0.35
N GLN A 156 -7.36 2.71 -0.92
CA GLN A 156 -8.53 3.40 -1.41
C GLN A 156 -9.44 2.51 -2.27
N ASN A 157 -8.86 1.74 -3.18
CA ASN A 157 -9.64 0.85 -4.06
C ASN A 157 -9.93 -0.52 -3.43
N GLY A 158 -9.42 -0.76 -2.21
CA GLY A 158 -9.76 -1.93 -1.42
C GLY A 158 -9.13 -3.23 -1.87
N VAL A 159 -7.95 -3.20 -2.52
CA VAL A 159 -7.20 -4.42 -2.88
C VAL A 159 -6.57 -5.02 -1.61
N THR A 160 -7.45 -5.35 -0.64
CA THR A 160 -7.11 -5.74 0.73
C THR A 160 -6.16 -6.92 0.80
N ARG A 161 -6.34 -7.92 -0.06
CA ARG A 161 -5.53 -9.15 -0.03
C ARG A 161 -4.06 -8.87 -0.36
N GLN A 162 -3.81 -8.12 -1.43
CA GLN A 162 -2.46 -7.74 -1.82
C GLN A 162 -1.86 -6.73 -0.82
N ALA A 163 -2.67 -5.82 -0.30
CA ALA A 163 -2.27 -4.88 0.74
C ALA A 163 -1.81 -5.59 2.01
N LEU A 164 -2.60 -6.57 2.50
CA LEU A 164 -2.23 -7.39 3.65
C LEU A 164 -0.93 -8.17 3.41
N ALA A 165 -0.80 -8.80 2.24
CA ALA A 165 0.41 -9.54 1.88
C ALA A 165 1.65 -8.64 1.85
N THR A 166 1.52 -7.42 1.32
CA THR A 166 2.62 -6.43 1.29
C THR A 166 2.94 -5.91 2.69
N LEU A 167 1.92 -5.66 3.52
CA LEU A 167 2.11 -5.28 4.93
C LEU A 167 2.90 -6.37 5.67
N LEU A 168 2.52 -7.64 5.49
CA LEU A 168 3.19 -8.77 6.12
C LEU A 168 4.63 -8.97 5.65
N ILE A 169 4.99 -8.63 4.40
CA ILE A 169 6.37 -8.72 3.91
C ILE A 169 7.27 -7.56 4.38
N THR A 170 6.71 -6.49 4.92
CA THR A 170 7.47 -5.31 5.37
C THR A 170 8.58 -5.62 6.37
N PRO A 171 8.46 -6.56 7.34
CA PRO A 171 9.58 -6.95 8.21
C PRO A 171 10.82 -7.43 7.44
N LEU A 172 10.64 -8.11 6.30
CA LEU A 172 11.76 -8.51 5.43
C LEU A 172 12.43 -7.29 4.83
N LEU A 173 11.67 -6.32 4.32
CA LEU A 173 12.21 -5.04 3.82
C LEU A 173 12.99 -4.32 4.91
N LEU A 174 12.39 -4.13 6.09
CA LEU A 174 13.01 -3.39 7.19
C LEU A 174 14.35 -4.00 7.60
N ARG A 175 14.42 -5.34 7.61
CA ARG A 175 15.64 -6.07 7.89
C ARG A 175 16.64 -5.95 6.74
N SER A 176 16.20 -6.10 5.50
CA SER A 176 17.04 -5.99 4.29
C SER A 176 17.68 -4.61 4.18
N ALA A 177 16.92 -3.58 4.47
CA ALA A 177 17.40 -2.21 4.48
C ALA A 177 18.22 -1.84 5.73
N GLY A 178 18.18 -2.67 6.78
CA GLY A 178 18.82 -2.37 8.07
C GLY A 178 18.18 -1.20 8.81
N TRP A 179 16.91 -0.94 8.51
CA TRP A 179 16.14 0.11 9.19
C TRP A 179 15.55 -0.37 10.51
N SER A 180 15.32 -1.67 10.63
CA SER A 180 14.94 -2.36 11.85
C SER A 180 15.51 -3.78 11.83
N HIS A 181 15.53 -4.45 12.99
CA HIS A 181 16.09 -5.78 13.14
C HIS A 181 15.07 -6.78 13.72
N PRO A 182 13.92 -7.02 13.03
CA PRO A 182 13.02 -8.07 13.46
C PRO A 182 13.74 -9.42 13.49
N THR A 183 13.35 -10.30 14.42
CA THR A 183 13.96 -11.64 14.46
C THR A 183 13.64 -12.43 13.20
N TRP A 184 14.50 -13.39 12.83
CA TRP A 184 14.23 -14.23 11.66
C TRP A 184 12.96 -15.06 11.80
N LEU A 185 12.58 -15.39 13.03
CA LEU A 185 11.29 -16.04 13.29
C LEU A 185 10.12 -15.17 12.83
N TRP A 186 10.10 -13.91 13.22
CA TRP A 186 9.05 -12.96 12.79
C TRP A 186 9.07 -12.72 11.27
N VAL A 187 10.26 -12.63 10.67
CA VAL A 187 10.39 -12.54 9.22
C VAL A 187 9.83 -13.78 8.53
N GLY A 188 10.12 -14.97 9.04
CA GLY A 188 9.58 -16.23 8.51
C GLY A 188 8.07 -16.33 8.64
N ILE A 189 7.50 -15.98 9.80
CA ILE A 189 6.05 -15.93 10.02
C ILE A 189 5.39 -14.93 9.05
N ALA A 190 5.99 -13.75 8.89
CA ALA A 190 5.52 -12.71 8.00
C ALA A 190 5.49 -13.16 6.53
N ILE A 191 6.57 -13.83 6.08
CA ILE A 191 6.66 -14.38 4.73
C ILE A 191 5.59 -15.47 4.51
N ALA A 192 5.44 -16.40 5.47
CA ALA A 192 4.41 -17.44 5.39
C ALA A 192 3.01 -16.81 5.35
N GLY A 193 2.71 -15.86 6.23
CA GLY A 193 1.45 -15.14 6.24
C GLY A 193 1.17 -14.38 4.93
N SER A 194 2.19 -13.73 4.37
CA SER A 194 2.08 -13.06 3.07
C SER A 194 1.73 -14.04 1.96
N GLY A 195 2.40 -15.19 1.88
CA GLY A 195 2.14 -16.23 0.86
C GLY A 195 0.76 -16.86 0.98
N LEU A 196 0.29 -17.04 2.20
CA LEU A 196 -1.06 -17.54 2.45
C LEU A 196 -2.15 -16.50 2.12
N SER A 197 -1.80 -15.21 2.15
CA SER A 197 -2.74 -14.11 1.94
C SER A 197 -2.88 -13.71 0.47
N HIS A 198 -1.82 -13.84 -0.34
CA HIS A 198 -1.87 -13.47 -1.76
C HIS A 198 -0.72 -14.05 -2.58
N ASN A 199 -1.02 -14.41 -3.81
CA ASN A 199 -0.07 -15.00 -4.78
C ASN A 199 1.05 -14.03 -5.23
N SER A 200 0.98 -12.76 -4.87
CA SER A 200 2.05 -11.78 -5.19
C SER A 200 3.30 -11.89 -4.32
N LEU A 201 3.36 -12.87 -3.40
CA LEU A 201 4.50 -13.05 -2.49
C LEU A 201 5.86 -13.01 -3.20
N ALA A 202 5.99 -13.71 -4.33
CA ALA A 202 7.25 -13.77 -5.08
C ALA A 202 7.72 -12.37 -5.48
N VAL A 203 6.82 -11.56 -6.03
CA VAL A 203 7.10 -10.20 -6.48
C VAL A 203 7.40 -9.28 -5.29
N THR A 204 6.54 -9.28 -4.28
CA THR A 204 6.71 -8.40 -3.11
C THR A 204 7.95 -8.76 -2.30
N ALA A 205 8.30 -10.06 -2.19
CA ALA A 205 9.54 -10.49 -1.54
C ALA A 205 10.78 -10.09 -2.35
N ALA A 206 10.74 -10.21 -3.69
CA ALA A 206 11.81 -9.74 -4.56
C ALA A 206 12.04 -8.23 -4.38
N LEU A 207 10.98 -7.45 -4.36
CA LEU A 207 11.05 -6.01 -4.11
C LEU A 207 11.61 -5.70 -2.71
N ALA A 208 11.20 -6.43 -1.68
CA ALA A 208 11.65 -6.21 -0.30
C ALA A 208 13.15 -6.50 -0.09
N VAL A 209 13.80 -7.28 -0.95
CA VAL A 209 15.25 -7.57 -0.87
C VAL A 209 16.12 -6.66 -1.73
N VAL A 210 15.54 -5.77 -2.54
CA VAL A 210 16.29 -4.78 -3.34
C VAL A 210 17.33 -4.01 -2.50
N PRO A 211 17.08 -3.60 -1.24
CA PRO A 211 18.09 -2.93 -0.43
C PRO A 211 19.34 -3.77 -0.17
N LEU A 212 19.25 -5.11 -0.20
CA LEU A 212 20.43 -5.96 -0.10
C LEU A 212 21.37 -5.78 -1.30
N LEU A 213 20.81 -5.62 -2.49
CA LEU A 213 21.59 -5.44 -3.72
C LEU A 213 22.31 -4.08 -3.75
N THR A 214 21.81 -3.10 -3.02
CA THR A 214 22.41 -1.75 -2.93
C THR A 214 23.54 -1.66 -1.87
N ARG A 215 23.86 -2.74 -1.16
CA ARG A 215 24.93 -2.82 -0.15
C ARG A 215 26.13 -3.61 -0.64
N PRO A 216 27.23 -3.00 -1.12
CA PRO A 216 28.41 -3.72 -1.58
C PRO A 216 29.09 -4.54 -0.45
N ALA A 217 29.06 -4.04 0.79
CA ALA A 217 29.63 -4.74 1.95
C ALA A 217 28.86 -6.02 2.36
N LEU A 218 27.67 -6.26 1.81
CA LEU A 218 26.89 -7.46 2.11
C LEU A 218 27.45 -8.72 1.45
N LEU A 219 28.12 -8.56 0.32
CA LEU A 219 28.72 -9.69 -0.41
C LEU A 219 29.95 -10.26 0.32
N THR A 220 30.50 -9.53 1.27
CA THR A 220 31.69 -9.96 2.05
C THR A 220 31.37 -10.65 3.37
N SER A 221 30.21 -10.44 3.95
CA SER A 221 29.79 -11.09 5.21
C SER A 221 29.03 -12.40 4.97
N ASN A 222 29.48 -13.47 5.65
CA ASN A 222 28.89 -14.82 5.51
C ASN A 222 27.41 -14.86 5.91
N ASN A 223 27.00 -14.12 6.95
CA ASN A 223 25.59 -14.06 7.37
C ASN A 223 24.71 -13.36 6.34
N ASN A 224 25.24 -12.38 5.62
CA ASN A 224 24.52 -11.65 4.60
C ASN A 224 24.41 -12.46 3.30
N ARG A 225 25.44 -13.26 2.96
CA ARG A 225 25.36 -14.23 1.85
C ARG A 225 24.26 -15.26 2.11
N LYS A 226 24.15 -15.78 3.36
CA LYS A 226 23.09 -16.71 3.74
C LYS A 226 21.70 -16.06 3.63
N ALA A 227 21.54 -14.80 4.07
CA ALA A 227 20.27 -14.05 3.95
C ALA A 227 19.91 -13.81 2.48
N LEU A 228 20.89 -13.44 1.64
CA LEU A 228 20.67 -13.25 0.21
C LEU A 228 20.30 -14.56 -0.47
N LEU A 229 21.03 -15.64 -0.18
CA LEU A 229 20.75 -16.97 -0.72
C LEU A 229 19.36 -17.45 -0.30
N PHE A 230 19.00 -17.31 0.98
CA PHE A 230 17.68 -17.64 1.48
C PHE A 230 16.58 -16.84 0.78
N SER A 231 16.78 -15.53 0.62
CA SER A 231 15.83 -14.66 -0.09
C SER A 231 15.72 -15.05 -1.58
N ALA A 232 16.83 -15.35 -2.23
CA ALA A 232 16.85 -15.81 -3.62
C ALA A 232 16.13 -17.16 -3.78
N VAL A 233 16.41 -18.12 -2.92
CA VAL A 233 15.72 -19.44 -2.91
C VAL A 233 14.23 -19.26 -2.68
N LEU A 234 13.83 -18.37 -1.76
CA LEU A 234 12.43 -18.09 -1.49
C LEU A 234 11.74 -17.45 -2.71
N VAL A 235 12.37 -16.46 -3.32
CA VAL A 235 11.81 -15.78 -4.53
C VAL A 235 11.71 -16.74 -5.69
N VAL A 236 12.80 -17.49 -5.98
CA VAL A 236 12.82 -18.47 -7.09
C VAL A 236 11.86 -19.62 -6.80
N GLY A 237 11.85 -20.15 -5.59
CA GLY A 237 10.98 -21.25 -5.19
C GLY A 237 9.50 -20.87 -5.28
N THR A 238 9.12 -19.69 -4.76
CA THR A 238 7.73 -19.20 -4.87
C THR A 238 7.36 -18.87 -6.31
N ALA A 239 8.28 -18.31 -7.11
CA ALA A 239 8.05 -18.08 -8.53
C ALA A 239 7.82 -19.40 -9.27
N LEU A 240 8.67 -20.42 -9.06
CA LEU A 240 8.51 -21.74 -9.70
C LEU A 240 7.17 -22.39 -9.33
N ILE A 241 6.79 -22.37 -8.04
CA ILE A 241 5.50 -22.89 -7.58
C ILE A 241 4.35 -22.09 -8.22
N ALA A 242 4.43 -20.77 -8.25
CA ALA A 242 3.44 -19.92 -8.86
C ALA A 242 3.30 -20.18 -10.36
N PHE A 243 4.39 -20.29 -11.10
CA PHE A 243 4.38 -20.55 -12.53
C PHE A 243 3.98 -22.01 -12.89
N SER A 244 4.17 -22.96 -11.98
CA SER A 244 3.72 -24.33 -12.20
C SER A 244 2.22 -24.55 -11.93
N HIS A 245 1.55 -23.61 -11.24
CA HIS A 245 0.14 -23.73 -10.89
C HIS A 245 -0.76 -23.33 -12.08
N PRO A 246 -1.66 -24.24 -12.58
CA PRO A 246 -2.46 -23.98 -13.79
C PRO A 246 -3.30 -22.70 -13.72
N ALA A 247 -3.92 -22.41 -12.55
CA ALA A 247 -4.73 -21.21 -12.37
C ALA A 247 -3.91 -19.91 -12.45
N ILE A 248 -2.63 -19.95 -12.08
CA ILE A 248 -1.73 -18.79 -12.21
C ILE A 248 -1.29 -18.63 -13.66
N GLN A 249 -1.00 -19.72 -14.35
CA GLN A 249 -0.70 -19.70 -15.79
C GLN A 249 -1.89 -19.14 -16.58
N GLN A 250 -3.11 -19.56 -16.26
CA GLN A 250 -4.32 -19.04 -16.88
C GLN A 250 -4.51 -17.55 -16.64
N LYS A 251 -4.32 -17.10 -15.39
CA LYS A 251 -4.33 -15.65 -15.06
C LYS A 251 -3.24 -14.88 -15.81
N LEU A 252 -2.04 -15.42 -15.90
CA LEU A 252 -0.93 -14.77 -16.61
C LEU A 252 -1.23 -14.66 -18.09
N ASN A 253 -1.77 -15.70 -18.71
CA ASN A 253 -2.21 -15.71 -20.11
C ASN A 253 -3.32 -14.67 -20.34
N HIS A 254 -4.30 -14.61 -19.45
CA HIS A 254 -5.36 -13.61 -19.50
C HIS A 254 -4.78 -12.18 -19.46
N TYR A 255 -3.84 -11.91 -18.54
CA TYR A 255 -3.20 -10.59 -18.44
C TYR A 255 -2.25 -10.25 -19.58
N LEU A 256 -1.62 -11.23 -20.21
CA LEU A 256 -0.67 -11.00 -21.31
C LEU A 256 -1.34 -10.87 -22.67
N PHE A 257 -2.44 -11.61 -22.91
CA PHE A 257 -3.00 -11.80 -24.24
C PHE A 257 -4.42 -11.26 -24.43
N GLU A 258 -5.19 -11.08 -23.35
CA GLU A 258 -6.51 -10.45 -23.42
C GLU A 258 -6.40 -8.93 -23.31
N THR A 259 -5.90 -8.32 -24.38
CA THR A 259 -5.49 -6.90 -24.42
C THR A 259 -6.63 -5.89 -24.39
N GLY A 260 -7.89 -6.31 -24.57
CA GLY A 260 -9.03 -5.37 -24.69
C GLY A 260 -9.40 -4.62 -23.39
N TYR A 261 -9.10 -5.18 -22.22
CA TYR A 261 -9.50 -4.64 -20.93
C TYR A 261 -8.55 -3.57 -20.35
N TYR A 262 -7.35 -3.41 -20.90
CA TYR A 262 -6.24 -2.72 -20.24
C TYR A 262 -5.66 -1.50 -20.95
N ASN A 263 -6.30 -1.05 -22.03
CA ASN A 263 -5.89 0.17 -22.76
C ASN A 263 -6.13 1.48 -21.97
N THR A 264 -6.61 1.39 -20.72
CA THR A 264 -6.94 2.53 -19.86
C THR A 264 -5.85 2.90 -18.86
N TYR A 265 -4.74 2.17 -18.84
CA TYR A 265 -3.62 2.53 -17.96
C TYR A 265 -2.80 3.65 -18.60
N GLY A 266 -3.02 4.87 -18.14
CA GLY A 266 -2.23 6.05 -18.50
C GLY A 266 -1.16 6.40 -17.45
N LEU A 267 -0.35 7.40 -17.76
CA LEU A 267 0.49 8.06 -16.78
C LEU A 267 -0.36 8.59 -15.62
N ARG A 268 0.04 8.27 -14.39
CA ARG A 268 -0.61 8.82 -13.21
C ARG A 268 0.11 10.11 -12.82
N ASN A 269 -0.49 11.24 -13.19
CA ASN A 269 0.08 12.57 -12.94
C ASN A 269 0.33 12.83 -11.45
N GLU A 270 -0.53 12.31 -10.57
CA GLU A 270 -0.39 12.44 -9.11
C GLU A 270 0.88 11.75 -8.61
N VAL A 271 1.22 10.59 -9.18
CA VAL A 271 2.44 9.86 -8.85
C VAL A 271 3.67 10.61 -9.35
N LEU A 272 3.62 11.15 -10.57
CA LEU A 272 4.70 11.97 -11.12
C LEU A 272 4.92 13.25 -10.29
N GLY A 273 3.84 13.93 -9.91
CA GLY A 273 3.89 15.11 -9.04
C GLY A 273 4.52 14.80 -7.68
N LEU A 274 4.17 13.66 -7.10
CA LEU A 274 4.76 13.19 -5.85
C LEU A 274 6.26 12.89 -6.00
N GLU A 275 6.66 12.18 -7.07
CA GLU A 275 8.07 11.89 -7.35
C GLU A 275 8.91 13.16 -7.53
N LEU A 276 8.40 14.14 -8.29
CA LEU A 276 9.08 15.43 -8.48
C LEU A 276 9.21 16.19 -7.16
N THR A 277 8.15 16.23 -6.35
CA THR A 277 8.16 16.92 -5.05
C THR A 277 9.13 16.24 -4.09
N ALA A 278 9.18 14.90 -4.09
CA ALA A 278 10.13 14.13 -3.30
C ALA A 278 11.58 14.33 -3.79
N LEU A 279 11.80 14.42 -5.10
CA LEU A 279 13.12 14.79 -5.65
C LEU A 279 13.56 16.15 -5.14
N MET A 280 12.69 17.16 -5.15
CA MET A 280 12.95 18.45 -4.57
C MET A 280 13.27 18.35 -3.07
N ALA A 281 12.56 17.54 -2.29
CA ALA A 281 12.86 17.29 -0.89
C ALA A 281 14.25 16.66 -0.70
N VAL A 282 14.65 15.73 -1.55
CA VAL A 282 16.01 15.15 -1.55
C VAL A 282 17.06 16.21 -1.87
N LEU A 283 16.86 17.02 -2.91
CA LEU A 283 17.78 18.10 -3.29
C LEU A 283 17.93 19.14 -2.16
N LEU A 284 16.84 19.53 -1.52
CA LEU A 284 16.86 20.40 -0.34
C LEU A 284 17.62 19.77 0.83
N THR A 285 17.46 18.45 1.04
CA THR A 285 18.21 17.71 2.05
C THR A 285 19.72 17.72 1.76
N VAL A 286 20.09 17.45 0.50
CA VAL A 286 21.49 17.49 0.03
C VAL A 286 22.09 18.87 0.24
N TRP A 287 21.40 19.91 -0.20
CA TRP A 287 21.84 21.30 -0.04
C TRP A 287 21.99 21.68 1.42
N ARG A 288 20.99 21.39 2.24
CA ARG A 288 20.98 21.73 3.68
C ARG A 288 22.06 20.99 4.47
N ALA A 289 22.25 19.72 4.18
CA ALA A 289 23.26 18.88 4.82
C ALA A 289 24.66 19.04 4.23
N LYS A 290 24.82 19.91 3.21
CA LYS A 290 26.09 20.14 2.48
C LYS A 290 26.73 18.82 2.00
N LEU A 291 25.91 17.89 1.53
CA LEU A 291 26.36 16.60 1.03
C LEU A 291 27.01 16.74 -0.34
N ASN A 292 28.11 16.05 -0.55
CA ASN A 292 28.71 15.91 -1.89
C ASN A 292 28.23 14.63 -2.58
N LEU A 293 28.38 14.58 -3.90
CA LEU A 293 27.95 13.41 -4.71
C LEU A 293 28.62 12.11 -4.25
N ARG A 294 29.88 12.18 -3.81
CA ARG A 294 30.62 11.00 -3.34
C ARG A 294 30.04 10.45 -2.04
N SER A 295 29.65 11.31 -1.10
CA SER A 295 29.00 10.88 0.15
C SER A 295 27.60 10.34 -0.11
N MET A 296 26.86 10.91 -1.05
CA MET A 296 25.56 10.38 -1.48
C MET A 296 25.69 8.98 -2.12
N ALA A 297 26.63 8.80 -3.03
CA ALA A 297 26.88 7.52 -3.67
C ALA A 297 27.35 6.42 -2.70
N SER A 298 28.00 6.80 -1.60
CA SER A 298 28.38 5.86 -0.53
C SER A 298 27.23 5.55 0.44
N CYS A 299 26.21 6.40 0.52
CA CYS A 299 25.09 6.23 1.43
C CYS A 299 24.13 5.12 0.94
N HIS A 300 23.93 4.12 1.80
CA HIS A 300 23.04 2.99 1.48
C HIS A 300 21.59 3.43 1.25
N ASP A 301 21.04 4.30 2.12
CA ASP A 301 19.64 4.75 1.99
C ASP A 301 19.42 5.56 0.71
N CYS A 302 20.43 6.34 0.27
CA CYS A 302 20.36 7.05 -1.00
C CYS A 302 20.28 6.08 -2.19
N ARG A 303 21.13 5.05 -2.19
CA ARG A 303 21.09 4.03 -3.26
C ARG A 303 19.79 3.22 -3.25
N THR A 304 19.27 2.90 -2.07
CA THR A 304 17.98 2.21 -1.92
C THR A 304 16.84 3.08 -2.45
N LEU A 305 16.83 4.37 -2.08
CA LEU A 305 15.85 5.33 -2.58
C LEU A 305 15.94 5.47 -4.11
N LEU A 306 17.15 5.62 -4.65
CA LEU A 306 17.37 5.71 -6.10
C LEU A 306 16.90 4.44 -6.83
N ALA A 307 17.18 3.26 -6.28
CA ALA A 307 16.72 2.01 -6.88
C ALA A 307 15.20 1.95 -6.98
N TYR A 308 14.48 2.29 -5.91
CA TYR A 308 13.01 2.33 -5.96
C TYR A 308 12.47 3.46 -6.84
N THR A 309 13.14 4.62 -6.91
CA THR A 309 12.77 5.71 -7.85
C THR A 309 12.87 5.23 -9.30
N LEU A 310 13.96 4.54 -9.65
CA LEU A 310 14.11 3.96 -11.00
C LEU A 310 13.04 2.90 -11.30
N MET A 311 12.70 2.07 -10.31
CA MET A 311 11.63 1.08 -10.46
C MET A 311 10.26 1.73 -10.65
N LEU A 312 9.93 2.78 -9.91
CA LEU A 312 8.70 3.56 -10.11
C LEU A 312 8.66 4.18 -11.51
N GLY A 313 9.75 4.81 -11.95
CA GLY A 313 9.86 5.37 -13.30
C GLY A 313 9.65 4.31 -14.39
N LEU A 314 10.21 3.10 -14.24
CA LEU A 314 9.99 2.00 -15.16
C LEU A 314 8.53 1.51 -15.16
N VAL A 315 7.88 1.45 -14.01
CA VAL A 315 6.44 1.13 -13.91
C VAL A 315 5.61 2.18 -14.63
N GLN A 316 5.87 3.46 -14.38
CA GLN A 316 5.18 4.57 -15.05
C GLN A 316 5.36 4.53 -16.57
N LEU A 317 6.59 4.30 -17.03
CA LEU A 317 6.88 4.16 -18.46
C LEU A 317 6.15 2.97 -19.08
N SER A 318 6.13 1.83 -18.40
CA SER A 318 5.38 0.64 -18.83
C SER A 318 3.87 0.93 -18.93
N MET A 319 3.31 1.63 -17.94
CA MET A 319 1.90 2.01 -17.94
C MET A 319 1.59 3.01 -19.09
N ALA A 320 2.49 3.97 -19.34
CA ALA A 320 2.32 4.94 -20.40
C ALA A 320 2.39 4.33 -21.81
N THR A 321 3.24 3.32 -21.99
CA THR A 321 3.43 2.64 -23.28
C THR A 321 2.47 1.46 -23.49
N GLY A 322 1.73 1.06 -22.47
CA GLY A 322 0.88 -0.14 -22.49
C GLY A 322 1.66 -1.47 -22.40
N PHE A 323 3.00 -1.42 -22.38
CA PHE A 323 3.84 -2.61 -22.35
C PHE A 323 3.79 -3.28 -20.97
N LEU A 324 3.24 -4.49 -20.90
CA LEU A 324 3.02 -5.24 -19.66
C LEU A 324 2.26 -4.45 -18.57
N ALA A 325 1.56 -3.38 -18.95
CA ALA A 325 0.89 -2.46 -18.04
C ALA A 325 0.01 -3.15 -16.99
N PRO A 326 -0.79 -4.19 -17.30
CA PRO A 326 -1.64 -4.88 -16.33
C PRO A 326 -0.86 -5.60 -15.23
N ILE A 327 0.32 -6.14 -15.54
CA ILE A 327 1.16 -6.85 -14.58
C ILE A 327 1.95 -5.84 -13.76
N VAL A 328 2.51 -4.84 -14.43
CA VAL A 328 3.43 -3.87 -13.84
C VAL A 328 2.68 -2.87 -12.94
N SER A 329 1.45 -2.49 -13.29
CA SER A 329 0.61 -1.63 -12.46
C SER A 329 0.35 -2.21 -11.06
N ARG A 330 0.31 -3.53 -10.93
CA ARG A 330 0.16 -4.22 -9.63
C ARG A 330 1.42 -4.14 -8.76
N CYS A 331 2.56 -3.79 -9.35
CA CYS A 331 3.80 -3.55 -8.61
C CYS A 331 3.90 -2.12 -8.07
N LEU A 332 3.05 -1.19 -8.55
CA LEU A 332 3.11 0.22 -8.20
C LEU A 332 2.99 0.43 -6.68
N ASP A 333 1.95 -0.13 -6.07
CA ASP A 333 1.70 0.06 -4.63
C ASP A 333 2.79 -0.54 -3.73
N PRO A 334 3.27 -1.80 -3.95
CA PRO A 334 4.41 -2.33 -3.19
C PRO A 334 5.69 -1.50 -3.36
N ILE A 335 6.02 -1.11 -4.59
CA ILE A 335 7.20 -0.27 -4.86
C ILE A 335 7.01 1.10 -4.22
N GLY A 336 5.81 1.68 -4.32
CA GLY A 336 5.45 2.95 -3.71
C GLY A 336 5.62 2.95 -2.19
N LEU A 337 5.15 1.90 -1.52
CA LEU A 337 5.37 1.71 -0.08
C LEU A 337 6.86 1.72 0.26
N PHE A 338 7.64 0.91 -0.44
CA PHE A 338 9.07 0.74 -0.17
C PHE A 338 9.86 2.01 -0.49
N TRP A 339 9.48 2.72 -1.55
CA TRP A 339 10.02 4.01 -1.91
C TRP A 339 9.74 5.08 -0.85
N LEU A 340 8.49 5.17 -0.35
CA LEU A 340 8.14 6.09 0.73
C LEU A 340 8.95 5.81 1.99
N LEU A 341 9.08 4.55 2.39
CA LEU A 341 9.89 4.16 3.54
C LEU A 341 11.38 4.50 3.33
N ALA A 342 11.90 4.34 2.11
CA ALA A 342 13.27 4.73 1.77
C ALA A 342 13.46 6.25 1.84
N LEU A 343 12.48 7.03 1.39
CA LEU A 343 12.46 8.49 1.50
C LEU A 343 12.47 8.95 2.97
N LEU A 344 11.64 8.32 3.81
CA LEU A 344 11.63 8.58 5.25
C LEU A 344 12.97 8.25 5.91
N ALA A 345 13.56 7.10 5.57
CA ALA A 345 14.87 6.69 6.09
C ALA A 345 15.97 7.69 5.69
N TRP A 346 16.02 8.07 4.41
CA TRP A 346 16.97 9.05 3.88
C TRP A 346 16.87 10.39 4.61
N THR A 347 15.68 10.99 4.65
CA THR A 347 15.46 12.31 5.25
C THR A 347 15.68 12.30 6.76
N SER A 348 15.31 11.22 7.45
CA SER A 348 15.54 11.06 8.88
C SER A 348 17.03 10.97 9.22
N ARG A 349 17.81 10.20 8.46
CA ARG A 349 19.24 10.04 8.68
C ARG A 349 20.01 11.34 8.52
N HIS A 350 19.61 12.18 7.58
CA HIS A 350 20.24 13.49 7.36
C HIS A 350 19.63 14.61 8.20
N HIS A 351 18.76 14.28 9.17
CA HIS A 351 18.14 15.23 10.09
C HIS A 351 17.32 16.35 9.40
N CYS A 352 16.83 16.08 8.22
CA CYS A 352 16.10 17.03 7.37
C CYS A 352 14.65 16.61 7.14
N ALA A 353 13.97 16.01 8.15
CA ALA A 353 12.61 15.53 8.02
C ALA A 353 11.60 16.65 7.67
N TRP A 354 11.89 17.89 7.99
CA TRP A 354 11.09 19.07 7.62
C TRP A 354 10.98 19.26 6.10
N THR A 355 11.94 18.74 5.31
CA THR A 355 11.89 18.79 3.85
C THR A 355 10.79 17.93 3.26
N LEU A 356 10.16 17.07 4.07
CA LEU A 356 8.98 16.29 3.68
C LEU A 356 7.67 17.10 3.73
N ILE A 357 7.69 18.34 4.26
CA ILE A 357 6.48 19.18 4.31
C ILE A 357 5.87 19.41 2.91
N PRO A 358 6.63 19.74 1.86
CA PRO A 358 6.08 19.87 0.52
C PRO A 358 5.51 18.55 -0.02
N VAL A 359 6.15 17.42 0.29
CA VAL A 359 5.67 16.10 -0.10
C VAL A 359 4.34 15.80 0.58
N LEU A 360 4.24 16.09 1.88
CA LEU A 360 3.00 15.91 2.64
C LEU A 360 1.87 16.83 2.13
N ALA A 361 2.21 18.05 1.68
CA ALA A 361 1.22 18.97 1.10
C ALA A 361 0.61 18.38 -0.21
N VAL A 362 1.46 17.89 -1.13
CA VAL A 362 1.01 17.25 -2.38
C VAL A 362 0.19 16.00 -2.09
N VAL A 363 0.63 15.19 -1.12
CA VAL A 363 -0.13 13.99 -0.69
C VAL A 363 -1.47 14.39 -0.09
N GLY A 364 -1.53 15.43 0.73
CA GLY A 364 -2.76 15.92 1.33
C GLY A 364 -3.75 16.48 0.31
N GLU A 365 -3.26 17.26 -0.66
CA GLU A 365 -4.05 17.76 -1.78
C GLU A 365 -4.67 16.60 -2.58
N SER A 366 -3.85 15.66 -3.03
CA SER A 366 -4.30 14.49 -3.78
C SER A 366 -5.31 13.65 -2.98
N PHE A 367 -5.12 13.52 -1.66
CA PHE A 367 -6.04 12.79 -0.79
C PHE A 367 -7.40 13.50 -0.64
N ILE A 368 -7.39 14.82 -0.47
CA ILE A 368 -8.61 15.62 -0.34
C ILE A 368 -9.40 15.54 -1.64
N ASP A 369 -8.75 15.77 -2.77
CA ASP A 369 -9.38 15.73 -4.09
C ASP A 369 -9.99 14.35 -4.36
N ASP A 370 -9.20 13.30 -4.22
CA ASP A 370 -9.63 11.92 -4.50
C ASP A 370 -10.69 11.38 -3.53
N ARG A 371 -10.73 11.85 -2.27
CA ARG A 371 -11.49 11.18 -1.21
C ARG A 371 -12.58 11.99 -0.59
N ILE A 372 -12.44 13.28 -0.53
CA ILE A 372 -13.40 14.14 0.13
C ILE A 372 -14.25 14.85 -0.92
N LEU A 373 -13.62 15.55 -1.87
CA LEU A 373 -14.33 16.31 -2.89
C LEU A 373 -15.04 15.39 -3.89
N SER A 374 -14.40 14.32 -4.32
CA SER A 374 -15.03 13.37 -5.24
C SER A 374 -16.20 12.57 -4.64
N LEU A 375 -16.34 12.56 -3.30
CA LEU A 375 -17.54 12.03 -2.65
C LEU A 375 -18.73 12.97 -2.83
N GLU A 376 -18.51 14.29 -2.80
CA GLU A 376 -19.58 15.27 -3.03
C GLU A 376 -20.16 15.15 -4.44
N ASP A 377 -19.33 14.95 -5.46
CA ASP A 377 -19.79 14.75 -6.85
C ASP A 377 -20.65 13.49 -6.99
N CYS A 378 -20.39 12.45 -6.20
CA CYS A 378 -21.19 11.24 -6.16
C CYS A 378 -22.49 11.37 -5.35
N ILE A 379 -22.57 12.32 -4.41
CA ILE A 379 -23.71 12.51 -3.52
C ILE A 379 -24.70 13.55 -4.08
N GLY A 380 -24.19 14.59 -4.73
CA GLY A 380 -25.00 15.70 -5.27
C GLY A 380 -25.60 15.45 -6.63
N GLY A 381 -25.17 14.42 -7.35
CA GLY A 381 -25.64 14.07 -8.68
C GLY A 381 -26.43 12.77 -8.72
N ASP A 382 -27.18 12.54 -9.80
CA ASP A 382 -27.75 11.23 -10.10
C ASP A 382 -26.66 10.17 -9.95
N GLN A 383 -26.98 9.05 -9.31
CA GLN A 383 -26.05 7.91 -9.06
C GLN A 383 -25.34 7.42 -10.34
N PHE A 384 -25.85 7.80 -11.51
CA PHE A 384 -25.28 7.54 -12.84
C PHE A 384 -24.04 8.39 -13.20
N MET A 385 -23.74 9.44 -12.43
CA MET A 385 -22.59 10.34 -12.68
C MET A 385 -21.33 9.94 -11.93
N CYS A 386 -21.38 8.95 -11.04
CA CYS A 386 -20.16 8.41 -10.43
C CYS A 386 -19.28 7.77 -11.49
N PRO A 387 -17.96 8.03 -11.50
CA PRO A 387 -17.06 7.41 -12.45
C PRO A 387 -17.23 5.89 -12.47
N PRO A 388 -17.36 5.25 -13.64
CA PRO A 388 -17.64 3.82 -13.76
C PRO A 388 -16.58 2.93 -13.08
N ASP A 389 -15.37 3.41 -12.89
CA ASP A 389 -14.29 2.76 -12.16
C ASP A 389 -14.55 2.67 -10.65
N ARG A 390 -15.48 3.45 -10.09
CA ARG A 390 -15.88 3.37 -8.67
C ARG A 390 -17.06 2.45 -8.42
N TRP A 391 -17.94 2.29 -9.41
CA TRP A 391 -19.19 1.55 -9.30
C TRP A 391 -19.39 0.59 -10.48
N PRO A 392 -18.51 -0.45 -10.64
CA PRO A 392 -18.60 -1.35 -11.80
C PRO A 392 -19.91 -2.15 -11.86
N TRP A 393 -20.67 -2.24 -10.78
CA TRP A 393 -22.00 -2.89 -10.79
C TRP A 393 -23.12 -1.96 -11.29
N GLN A 394 -22.87 -0.67 -11.47
CA GLN A 394 -23.83 0.28 -12.03
C GLN A 394 -23.72 0.44 -13.54
N ILE A 395 -22.78 -0.23 -14.17
CA ILE A 395 -22.73 -0.30 -15.63
C ILE A 395 -23.87 -1.23 -16.06
N ASN A 396 -25.02 -0.65 -16.35
CA ASN A 396 -26.06 -1.33 -17.10
C ASN A 396 -25.51 -1.59 -18.49
N TYR A 397 -25.29 -2.86 -18.81
CA TYR A 397 -25.02 -3.33 -20.18
C TYR A 397 -26.27 -3.22 -21.02
#